data_59515083787f4e33a2426fdf16b0b653
#
_entry.id   59515083787f4e33a2426fdf16b0b653
#
_cell.length_a   1.000
_cell.length_b   1.000
_cell.length_c   1.000
_cell.angle_alpha   90.00
_cell.angle_beta   90.00
_cell.angle_gamma   90.00
#
_symmetry.space_group_name_H-M   'P 1'
#
loop_
_entity.id
_entity.type
_entity.pdbx_description
1 polymer ?
#
loop_
_entity_poly.entity_id
_entity_poly.type
_entity_poly.pdbx_seq_one_letter_code
_entity_poly.pdbx_strand_id
1 'polypeptide(L)'
;SFRGEQIIVCYGHDYQTLLAQAMAELNPSICRLQMLRARPAINLNLQHALLTGLSCVHYGAFADLPEAAAVQAQILRDAPHLHEHGIHLLISPTPHGDLIIGDSHDYGRDASPFNAEQVDDWMIELAEQTLGCKIQVVERWQGVYGSRGPGPFSFLRVAPGLSAALMHTGVGMSVGPAMAERNIAALWGPA
;
A
#
# COMPACT_ATOMS: atom_id res chain seq x y z
N SER A 1 -22.01 -6.12 -23.15
CA SER A 1 -20.97 -7.16 -23.26
C SER A 1 -19.85 -6.67 -24.17
N PHE A 2 -18.61 -7.01 -23.82
CA PHE A 2 -17.43 -6.77 -24.65
C PHE A 2 -16.98 -8.09 -25.25
N ARG A 3 -16.40 -8.05 -26.45
CA ARG A 3 -15.82 -9.21 -27.12
C ARG A 3 -14.40 -8.85 -27.59
N GLY A 4 -13.46 -9.75 -27.44
CA GLY A 4 -12.07 -9.60 -27.88
C GLY A 4 -11.41 -10.97 -28.03
N GLU A 5 -10.35 -11.03 -28.80
CA GLU A 5 -9.52 -12.25 -28.94
C GLU A 5 -8.73 -12.55 -27.68
N GLN A 6 -8.34 -11.48 -26.95
CA GLN A 6 -7.66 -11.55 -25.67
C GLN A 6 -8.36 -10.62 -24.67
N ILE A 7 -8.57 -11.11 -23.48
CA ILE A 7 -9.13 -10.40 -22.35
C ILE A 7 -8.14 -10.50 -21.19
N ILE A 8 -7.73 -9.37 -20.64
CA ILE A 8 -6.90 -9.31 -19.43
C ILE A 8 -7.74 -8.68 -18.32
N VAL A 9 -7.97 -9.43 -17.25
CA VAL A 9 -8.69 -8.94 -16.07
C VAL A 9 -7.69 -8.34 -15.09
N CYS A 10 -7.84 -7.04 -14.77
CA CYS A 10 -6.99 -6.27 -13.86
C CYS A 10 -7.88 -5.65 -12.78
N TYR A 11 -8.21 -6.38 -11.72
CA TYR A 11 -9.18 -5.98 -10.71
C TYR A 11 -8.60 -5.78 -9.30
N GLY A 12 -7.30 -5.50 -9.25
CA GLY A 12 -6.64 -5.08 -8.01
C GLY A 12 -6.64 -6.15 -6.93
N HIS A 13 -7.32 -5.89 -5.84
CA HIS A 13 -7.39 -6.75 -4.65
C HIS A 13 -8.67 -7.59 -4.55
N ASP A 14 -9.56 -7.51 -5.52
CA ASP A 14 -10.80 -8.30 -5.50
C ASP A 14 -10.56 -9.74 -5.97
N TYR A 15 -10.17 -10.58 -5.05
CA TYR A 15 -9.90 -12.00 -5.31
C TYR A 15 -11.13 -12.90 -5.21
N GLN A 16 -12.31 -12.35 -4.92
CA GLN A 16 -13.49 -13.14 -4.55
C GLN A 16 -14.61 -13.10 -5.60
N THR A 17 -14.66 -12.10 -6.48
CA THR A 17 -15.77 -11.95 -7.41
C THR A 17 -15.46 -12.56 -8.78
N LEU A 18 -14.53 -12.00 -9.54
CA LEU A 18 -14.18 -12.51 -10.86
C LEU A 18 -13.07 -13.55 -10.75
N LEU A 19 -13.23 -14.67 -11.42
CA LEU A 19 -12.21 -15.74 -11.51
C LEU A 19 -11.75 -16.26 -10.13
N ALA A 20 -12.62 -16.22 -9.13
CA ALA A 20 -12.31 -16.54 -7.73
C ALA A 20 -11.63 -17.92 -7.57
N GLN A 21 -12.04 -18.92 -8.36
CA GLN A 21 -11.42 -20.25 -8.30
C GLN A 21 -9.94 -20.23 -8.75
N ALA A 22 -9.62 -19.53 -9.84
CA ALA A 22 -8.24 -19.39 -10.29
C ALA A 22 -7.39 -18.55 -9.32
N MET A 23 -8.03 -17.61 -8.62
CA MET A 23 -7.36 -16.78 -7.61
C MET A 23 -7.07 -17.57 -6.33
N ALA A 24 -7.95 -18.49 -5.94
CA ALA A 24 -7.81 -19.26 -4.70
C ALA A 24 -6.48 -20.06 -4.64
N GLU A 25 -5.98 -20.50 -5.78
CA GLU A 25 -4.71 -21.24 -5.87
C GLU A 25 -3.49 -20.39 -5.47
N LEU A 26 -3.57 -19.07 -5.63
CA LEU A 26 -2.52 -18.13 -5.22
C LEU A 26 -2.50 -17.90 -3.70
N ASN A 27 -3.56 -18.33 -2.98
CA ASN A 27 -3.77 -18.03 -1.57
C ASN A 27 -3.52 -16.55 -1.24
N PRO A 28 -4.16 -15.61 -1.95
CA PRO A 28 -3.89 -14.18 -1.79
C PRO A 28 -4.41 -13.66 -0.45
N SER A 29 -3.79 -12.60 0.02
CA SER A 29 -4.33 -11.78 1.11
C SER A 29 -4.38 -10.31 0.68
N ILE A 30 -5.07 -9.51 1.44
CA ILE A 30 -5.11 -8.06 1.27
C ILE A 30 -4.40 -7.36 2.42
N CYS A 31 -3.95 -6.16 2.16
CA CYS A 31 -3.53 -5.22 3.17
C CYS A 31 -4.55 -4.08 3.23
N ARG A 32 -5.02 -3.79 4.42
CA ARG A 32 -5.88 -2.66 4.71
C ARG A 32 -5.06 -1.58 5.39
N LEU A 33 -5.24 -0.34 4.93
CA LEU A 33 -4.56 0.84 5.42
C LEU A 33 -5.56 1.80 6.06
N GLN A 34 -5.20 2.45 7.17
CA GLN A 34 -5.86 3.66 7.63
C GLN A 34 -5.12 4.87 7.08
N MET A 35 -5.88 5.81 6.53
CA MET A 35 -5.37 6.99 5.84
C MET A 35 -6.09 8.24 6.32
N LEU A 36 -5.38 9.36 6.40
CA LEU A 36 -5.88 10.65 6.83
C LEU A 36 -5.62 11.72 5.78
N ARG A 37 -6.58 12.64 5.59
CA ARG A 37 -6.32 13.98 5.06
C ARG A 37 -6.40 14.97 6.19
N ALA A 38 -5.37 15.78 6.35
CA ALA A 38 -5.28 16.74 7.45
C ALA A 38 -4.80 18.11 6.96
N ARG A 39 -5.25 19.14 7.65
CA ARG A 39 -4.81 20.52 7.44
C ARG A 39 -3.82 20.92 8.52
N PRO A 40 -2.59 21.33 8.16
CA PRO A 40 -1.64 21.82 9.15
C PRO A 40 -2.09 23.18 9.71
N ALA A 41 -1.80 23.42 11.00
CA ALA A 41 -2.14 24.69 11.68
C ALA A 41 -1.35 25.89 11.14
N ILE A 42 -0.25 25.64 10.44
CA ILE A 42 0.61 26.65 9.83
C ILE A 42 0.88 26.30 8.37
N ASN A 43 1.25 27.30 7.57
CA ASN A 43 1.69 27.02 6.19
C ASN A 43 3.10 26.44 6.22
N LEU A 44 3.20 25.14 5.90
CA LEU A 44 4.47 24.41 5.92
C LEU A 44 5.29 24.60 4.65
N ASN A 45 4.71 25.11 3.55
CA ASN A 45 5.34 25.20 2.23
C ASN A 45 6.09 23.91 1.84
N LEU A 46 5.50 22.76 2.15
CA LEU A 46 6.09 21.45 1.90
C LEU A 46 6.07 21.15 0.40
N GLN A 47 7.23 20.97 -0.21
CA GLN A 47 7.39 20.75 -1.67
C GLN A 47 7.50 19.27 -2.03
N HIS A 48 7.80 18.39 -1.07
CA HIS A 48 8.08 16.98 -1.28
C HIS A 48 7.35 16.11 -0.26
N ALA A 49 7.12 14.86 -0.60
CA ALA A 49 6.68 13.87 0.37
C ALA A 49 7.78 13.63 1.42
N LEU A 50 7.36 13.44 2.66
CA LEU A 50 8.22 13.04 3.76
C LEU A 50 8.00 11.55 4.05
N LEU A 51 9.09 10.81 4.19
CA LEU A 51 9.11 9.44 4.68
C LEU A 51 9.84 9.44 6.02
N THR A 52 9.20 8.89 7.06
CA THR A 52 9.85 8.78 8.37
C THR A 52 10.85 7.62 8.40
N GLY A 53 11.72 7.60 9.42
CA GLY A 53 12.68 6.50 9.62
C GLY A 53 12.03 5.12 9.78
N LEU A 54 10.76 5.05 10.17
CA LEU A 54 9.97 3.82 10.21
C LEU A 54 9.87 3.13 8.84
N SER A 55 9.88 3.90 7.75
CA SER A 55 9.88 3.38 6.38
C SER A 55 11.14 2.57 6.07
N CYS A 56 12.26 2.86 6.73
CA CYS A 56 13.52 2.13 6.54
C CYS A 56 13.47 0.67 7.02
N VAL A 57 12.59 0.35 7.97
CA VAL A 57 12.39 -1.04 8.44
C VAL A 57 11.21 -1.73 7.76
N HIS A 58 10.39 -0.98 7.03
CA HIS A 58 9.23 -1.52 6.32
C HIS A 58 9.56 -1.92 4.88
N TYR A 59 10.25 -1.07 4.13
CA TYR A 59 10.56 -1.34 2.72
C TYR A 59 11.80 -2.21 2.56
N GLY A 60 11.66 -3.33 1.84
CA GLY A 60 12.73 -4.31 1.63
C GLY A 60 14.01 -3.74 1.02
N ALA A 61 13.94 -2.62 0.30
CA ALA A 61 15.13 -1.93 -0.20
C ALA A 61 16.08 -1.44 0.91
N PHE A 62 15.58 -1.26 2.13
CA PHE A 62 16.34 -0.80 3.29
C PHE A 62 16.34 -1.81 4.43
N ALA A 63 15.25 -2.57 4.60
CA ALA A 63 15.05 -3.48 5.73
C ALA A 63 16.14 -4.58 5.82
N ASP A 64 16.73 -4.95 4.70
CA ASP A 64 17.80 -5.95 4.63
C ASP A 64 19.18 -5.38 4.95
N LEU A 65 19.32 -4.07 5.20
CA LEU A 65 20.57 -3.44 5.60
C LEU A 65 20.86 -3.74 7.08
N PRO A 66 22.14 -4.00 7.44
CA PRO A 66 22.52 -4.26 8.84
C PRO A 66 22.10 -3.16 9.81
N GLU A 67 22.12 -1.91 9.37
CA GLU A 67 21.75 -0.73 10.16
C GLU A 67 20.24 -0.67 10.45
N ALA A 68 19.40 -1.22 9.57
CA ALA A 68 17.96 -1.29 9.77
C ALA A 68 17.58 -2.12 10.99
N ALA A 69 18.36 -3.15 11.32
CA ALA A 69 18.16 -3.96 12.51
C ALA A 69 18.26 -3.15 13.82
N ALA A 70 19.16 -2.17 13.88
CA ALA A 70 19.30 -1.29 15.03
C ALA A 70 18.09 -0.34 15.17
N VAL A 71 17.59 0.20 14.05
CA VAL A 71 16.37 1.03 14.01
C VAL A 71 15.16 0.21 14.43
N GLN A 72 15.01 -1.01 13.92
CA GLN A 72 13.92 -1.90 14.31
C GLN A 72 13.96 -2.23 15.80
N ALA A 73 15.13 -2.55 16.36
CA ALA A 73 15.28 -2.81 17.78
C ALA A 73 14.91 -1.58 18.63
N GLN A 74 15.20 -0.38 18.16
CA GLN A 74 14.80 0.86 18.81
C GLN A 74 13.28 1.02 18.78
N ILE A 75 12.63 0.84 17.63
CA ILE A 75 11.16 0.94 17.50
C ILE A 75 10.47 -0.07 18.42
N LEU A 76 10.92 -1.32 18.44
CA LEU A 76 10.35 -2.36 19.30
C LEU A 76 10.49 -2.04 20.80
N ARG A 77 11.53 -1.34 21.21
CA ARG A 77 11.72 -0.91 22.59
C ARG A 77 10.89 0.31 22.96
N ASP A 78 10.90 1.33 22.10
CA ASP A 78 10.41 2.68 22.42
C ASP A 78 8.94 2.90 21.99
N ALA A 79 8.49 2.21 20.91
CA ALA A 79 7.15 2.34 20.35
C ALA A 79 6.67 1.03 19.67
N PRO A 80 6.55 -0.09 20.41
CA PRO A 80 6.22 -1.40 19.84
C PRO A 80 4.89 -1.41 19.09
N HIS A 81 3.93 -0.58 19.49
CA HIS A 81 2.62 -0.45 18.82
C HIS A 81 2.73 0.04 17.36
N LEU A 82 3.74 0.86 17.03
CA LEU A 82 3.96 1.29 15.64
C LEU A 82 4.37 0.10 14.77
N HIS A 83 5.20 -0.80 15.30
CA HIS A 83 5.59 -2.02 14.60
C HIS A 83 4.42 -3.01 14.48
N GLU A 84 3.66 -3.20 15.57
CA GLU A 84 2.52 -4.13 15.62
C GLU A 84 1.45 -3.78 14.58
N HIS A 85 1.17 -2.49 14.41
CA HIS A 85 0.18 -2.00 13.43
C HIS A 85 0.79 -1.61 12.09
N GLY A 86 2.07 -1.90 11.85
CA GLY A 86 2.78 -1.59 10.60
C GLY A 86 2.75 -0.11 10.23
N ILE A 87 2.80 0.78 11.24
CA ILE A 87 2.79 2.24 11.02
C ILE A 87 4.18 2.68 10.61
N HIS A 88 4.33 3.24 9.41
CA HIS A 88 5.60 3.78 8.92
C HIS A 88 5.46 5.14 8.24
N LEU A 89 4.71 5.98 8.78
CA LEU A 89 4.26 7.31 8.38
C LEU A 89 4.91 7.93 7.15
N LEU A 90 4.06 8.18 6.15
CA LEU A 90 4.34 8.98 4.96
C LEU A 90 3.45 10.22 4.98
N ILE A 91 3.98 11.36 4.60
CA ILE A 91 3.23 12.63 4.55
C ILE A 91 3.44 13.23 3.16
N SER A 92 2.37 13.41 2.40
CA SER A 92 2.42 14.01 1.06
C SER A 92 1.58 15.28 1.00
N PRO A 93 2.13 16.42 0.53
CA PRO A 93 1.36 17.64 0.36
C PRO A 93 0.40 17.52 -0.81
N THR A 94 -0.78 18.15 -0.68
CA THR A 94 -1.71 18.35 -1.79
C THR A 94 -1.53 19.74 -2.41
N PRO A 95 -1.97 19.96 -3.66
CA PRO A 95 -1.91 21.29 -4.28
C PRO A 95 -2.66 22.39 -3.51
N HIS A 96 -3.58 22.00 -2.62
CA HIS A 96 -4.41 22.92 -1.84
C HIS A 96 -3.89 23.14 -0.41
N GLY A 97 -2.71 22.61 -0.07
CA GLY A 97 -2.08 22.81 1.23
C GLY A 97 -2.52 21.83 2.33
N ASP A 98 -3.47 20.92 2.05
CA ASP A 98 -3.74 19.78 2.94
C ASP A 98 -2.65 18.72 2.78
N LEU A 99 -2.56 17.80 3.73
CA LEU A 99 -1.61 16.71 3.76
C LEU A 99 -2.35 15.37 3.67
N ILE A 100 -1.85 14.47 2.85
CA ILE A 100 -2.20 13.05 2.89
C ILE A 100 -1.21 12.36 3.82
N ILE A 101 -1.73 11.71 4.84
CA ILE A 101 -0.95 11.09 5.92
C ILE A 101 -1.34 9.62 6.00
N GLY A 102 -0.40 8.74 6.02
CA GLY A 102 -0.57 7.32 6.19
C GLY A 102 0.78 6.66 6.42
N ASP A 103 0.77 5.41 6.65
CA ASP A 103 -0.33 4.49 6.75
C ASP A 103 -0.07 3.45 7.85
N SER A 104 -1.14 2.80 8.30
CA SER A 104 -1.06 1.56 9.06
C SER A 104 -1.19 0.36 8.12
N HIS A 105 -0.79 -0.84 8.57
CA HIS A 105 -0.90 -2.06 7.79
C HIS A 105 -1.56 -3.17 8.60
N ASP A 106 -2.74 -3.60 8.13
CA ASP A 106 -3.49 -4.73 8.68
C ASP A 106 -3.65 -5.78 7.57
N TYR A 107 -3.07 -6.96 7.77
CA TYR A 107 -3.01 -8.01 6.76
C TYR A 107 -4.01 -9.12 7.06
N GLY A 108 -4.79 -9.52 6.06
CA GLY A 108 -5.76 -10.58 6.22
C GLY A 108 -6.34 -11.05 4.89
N ARG A 109 -7.31 -11.96 4.96
CA ARG A 109 -8.10 -12.38 3.80
C ARG A 109 -9.24 -11.40 3.53
N ASP A 110 -9.77 -10.80 4.58
CA ASP A 110 -10.91 -9.90 4.54
C ASP A 110 -10.54 -8.59 5.24
N ALA A 111 -10.99 -7.47 4.69
CA ALA A 111 -10.82 -6.15 5.29
C ALA A 111 -11.97 -5.86 6.24
N SER A 112 -11.68 -5.47 7.48
CA SER A 112 -12.70 -4.88 8.35
C SER A 112 -13.17 -3.54 7.78
N PRO A 113 -14.47 -3.22 7.76
CA PRO A 113 -14.94 -1.89 7.35
C PRO A 113 -14.66 -0.81 8.41
N PHE A 114 -14.21 -1.18 9.59
CA PHE A 114 -14.01 -0.27 10.71
C PHE A 114 -12.54 0.09 10.88
N ASN A 115 -12.27 1.38 11.06
CA ASN A 115 -10.97 1.88 11.50
C ASN A 115 -10.87 1.79 13.02
N ALA A 116 -9.66 1.54 13.52
CA ALA A 116 -9.34 1.66 14.94
C ALA A 116 -8.97 3.13 15.24
N GLU A 117 -9.71 3.81 16.11
CA GLU A 117 -9.48 5.21 16.46
C GLU A 117 -8.07 5.40 17.04
N GLN A 118 -7.62 4.48 17.88
CA GLN A 118 -6.28 4.52 18.48
C GLN A 118 -5.15 4.51 17.43
N VAL A 119 -5.33 3.84 16.30
CA VAL A 119 -4.35 3.83 15.20
C VAL A 119 -4.30 5.21 14.53
N ASP A 120 -5.45 5.84 14.32
CA ASP A 120 -5.53 7.22 13.82
C ASP A 120 -4.83 8.19 14.78
N ASP A 121 -5.05 8.04 16.09
CA ASP A 121 -4.40 8.90 17.11
C ASP A 121 -2.89 8.79 17.09
N TRP A 122 -2.33 7.57 16.99
CA TRP A 122 -0.88 7.38 16.86
C TRP A 122 -0.32 7.99 15.58
N MET A 123 -1.03 7.87 14.47
CA MET A 123 -0.61 8.50 13.20
C MET A 123 -0.66 10.03 13.30
N ILE A 124 -1.67 10.59 13.95
CA ILE A 124 -1.79 12.05 14.19
C ILE A 124 -0.64 12.54 15.06
N GLU A 125 -0.40 11.88 16.18
CA GLU A 125 0.69 12.23 17.10
C GLU A 125 2.05 12.22 16.41
N LEU A 126 2.34 11.14 15.67
CA LEU A 126 3.59 11.00 14.95
C LEU A 126 3.74 12.05 13.83
N ALA A 127 2.65 12.39 13.14
CA ALA A 127 2.64 13.44 12.13
C ALA A 127 2.90 14.81 12.74
N GLU A 128 2.24 15.14 13.85
CA GLU A 128 2.45 16.40 14.57
C GLU A 128 3.89 16.54 15.09
N GLN A 129 4.47 15.46 15.62
CA GLN A 129 5.86 15.42 16.03
C GLN A 129 6.81 15.64 14.84
N THR A 130 6.56 14.97 13.72
CA THR A 130 7.39 15.07 12.51
C THR A 130 7.33 16.47 11.89
N LEU A 131 6.14 17.08 11.88
CA LEU A 131 5.91 18.40 11.26
C LEU A 131 6.22 19.57 12.20
N GLY A 132 6.31 19.33 13.49
CA GLY A 132 6.50 20.38 14.50
C GLY A 132 5.29 21.30 14.66
N CYS A 133 4.10 20.89 14.23
CA CYS A 133 2.87 21.67 14.36
C CYS A 133 1.64 20.77 14.51
N LYS A 134 0.56 21.35 15.04
CA LYS A 134 -0.74 20.67 15.11
C LYS A 134 -1.37 20.50 13.73
N ILE A 135 -2.16 19.44 13.58
CA ILE A 135 -2.95 19.17 12.39
C ILE A 135 -4.43 19.00 12.74
N GLN A 136 -5.30 19.37 11.83
CA GLN A 136 -6.73 19.11 11.89
C GLN A 136 -7.10 18.03 10.86
N VAL A 137 -7.56 16.88 11.30
CA VAL A 137 -8.06 15.85 10.40
C VAL A 137 -9.32 16.33 9.70
N VAL A 138 -9.32 16.25 8.37
CA VAL A 138 -10.41 16.67 7.50
C VAL A 138 -11.19 15.45 7.01
N GLU A 139 -10.49 14.39 6.67
CA GLU A 139 -11.08 13.14 6.18
C GLU A 139 -10.30 11.93 6.66
N ARG A 140 -11.01 10.80 6.77
CA ARG A 140 -10.47 9.47 7.04
C ARG A 140 -10.99 8.50 6.00
N TRP A 141 -10.16 7.60 5.52
CA TRP A 141 -10.58 6.51 4.65
C TRP A 141 -9.71 5.28 4.81
N GLN A 142 -10.12 4.21 4.18
CA GLN A 142 -9.33 2.98 4.08
C GLN A 142 -8.76 2.85 2.67
N GLY A 143 -7.47 2.54 2.59
CA GLY A 143 -6.86 1.96 1.41
C GLY A 143 -6.87 0.44 1.49
N VAL A 144 -7.02 -0.25 0.38
CA VAL A 144 -6.92 -1.71 0.31
C VAL A 144 -6.15 -2.11 -0.93
N TYR A 145 -5.18 -3.03 -0.78
CA TYR A 145 -4.44 -3.59 -1.90
C TYR A 145 -4.11 -5.06 -1.68
N GLY A 146 -3.76 -5.79 -2.75
CA GLY A 146 -3.28 -7.16 -2.66
C GLY A 146 -1.89 -7.24 -2.04
N SER A 147 -1.68 -8.12 -1.07
CA SER A 147 -0.47 -8.10 -0.26
C SER A 147 0.32 -9.41 -0.21
N ARG A 148 -0.24 -10.52 -0.61
CA ARG A 148 0.44 -11.81 -0.58
C ARG A 148 0.20 -12.60 -1.86
N GLY A 149 1.26 -13.21 -2.37
CA GLY A 149 1.24 -14.07 -3.54
C GLY A 149 2.62 -14.68 -3.77
N PRO A 150 2.82 -15.43 -4.86
CA PRO A 150 4.07 -16.11 -5.19
C PRO A 150 5.20 -15.16 -5.64
N GLY A 151 5.03 -13.87 -5.50
CA GLY A 151 5.97 -12.81 -5.86
C GLY A 151 5.29 -11.46 -5.81
N PRO A 152 5.92 -10.37 -6.28
CA PRO A 152 5.33 -9.03 -6.24
C PRO A 152 4.11 -8.87 -7.14
N PHE A 153 3.97 -9.72 -8.16
CA PHE A 153 2.81 -9.77 -9.05
C PHE A 153 2.63 -11.16 -9.65
N SER A 154 1.44 -11.44 -10.17
CA SER A 154 1.13 -12.64 -10.94
C SER A 154 0.47 -12.29 -12.26
N PHE A 155 0.78 -13.07 -13.30
CA PHE A 155 0.08 -13.07 -14.57
C PHE A 155 -0.38 -14.50 -14.87
N LEU A 156 -1.68 -14.72 -14.74
CA LEU A 156 -2.30 -16.05 -14.88
C LEU A 156 -2.95 -16.19 -16.25
N ARG A 157 -2.71 -17.29 -16.93
CA ARG A 157 -3.52 -17.72 -18.08
C ARG A 157 -4.62 -18.61 -17.56
N VAL A 158 -5.84 -18.08 -17.48
CA VAL A 158 -7.00 -18.76 -16.88
C VAL A 158 -7.68 -19.68 -17.88
N ALA A 159 -7.78 -19.23 -19.14
CA ALA A 159 -8.33 -19.99 -20.26
C ALA A 159 -7.76 -19.47 -21.58
N PRO A 160 -7.96 -20.14 -22.72
CA PRO A 160 -7.64 -19.58 -24.04
C PRO A 160 -8.28 -18.20 -24.22
N GLY A 161 -7.47 -17.19 -24.50
CA GLY A 161 -7.92 -15.80 -24.65
C GLY A 161 -8.29 -15.06 -23.34
N LEU A 162 -8.12 -15.68 -22.16
CA LEU A 162 -8.45 -15.06 -20.88
C LEU A 162 -7.25 -15.14 -19.92
N SER A 163 -6.79 -13.99 -19.47
CA SER A 163 -5.70 -13.85 -18.49
C SER A 163 -6.10 -12.91 -17.35
N ALA A 164 -5.41 -13.01 -16.22
CA ALA A 164 -5.55 -12.11 -15.09
C ALA A 164 -4.18 -11.56 -14.66
N ALA A 165 -4.10 -10.26 -14.40
CA ALA A 165 -2.93 -9.59 -13.88
C ALA A 165 -3.23 -9.06 -12.48
N LEU A 166 -2.37 -9.40 -11.51
CA LEU A 166 -2.55 -9.11 -10.10
C LEU A 166 -1.28 -8.53 -9.51
N MET A 167 -1.44 -7.57 -8.60
CA MET A 167 -0.36 -7.08 -7.74
C MET A 167 -0.50 -7.70 -6.35
N HIS A 168 0.63 -8.04 -5.74
CA HIS A 168 0.71 -8.61 -4.39
C HIS A 168 1.52 -7.72 -3.44
N THR A 169 1.63 -6.44 -3.76
CA THR A 169 2.42 -5.46 -3.01
C THR A 169 1.90 -4.05 -3.25
N GLY A 170 2.16 -3.12 -2.30
CA GLY A 170 1.79 -1.71 -2.40
C GLY A 170 2.54 -0.89 -3.46
N VAL A 171 3.52 -1.47 -4.18
CA VAL A 171 4.32 -0.74 -5.18
C VAL A 171 3.72 -0.73 -6.60
N GLY A 172 2.45 -1.11 -6.75
CA GLY A 172 1.78 -1.22 -8.06
C GLY A 172 1.83 0.05 -8.90
N MET A 173 1.71 1.23 -8.29
CA MET A 173 1.80 2.50 -9.01
C MET A 173 3.18 2.73 -9.64
N SER A 174 4.25 2.28 -8.99
CA SER A 174 5.63 2.45 -9.48
C SER A 174 6.00 1.44 -10.56
N VAL A 175 5.57 0.17 -10.42
CA VAL A 175 6.01 -0.91 -11.31
C VAL A 175 4.94 -1.35 -12.32
N GLY A 176 3.70 -0.87 -12.18
CA GLY A 176 2.57 -1.24 -13.05
C GLY A 176 2.83 -1.10 -14.55
N PRO A 177 3.41 0.00 -15.05
CA PRO A 177 3.73 0.15 -16.45
C PRO A 177 4.68 -0.93 -16.98
N ALA A 178 5.78 -1.22 -16.27
CA ALA A 178 6.74 -2.26 -16.66
C ALA A 178 6.12 -3.67 -16.58
N MET A 179 5.26 -3.90 -15.58
CA MET A 179 4.50 -5.14 -15.48
C MET A 179 3.53 -5.31 -16.66
N ALA A 180 2.83 -4.25 -17.04
CA ALA A 180 1.91 -4.27 -18.18
C ALA A 180 2.64 -4.59 -19.50
N GLU A 181 3.76 -3.92 -19.76
CA GLU A 181 4.62 -4.19 -20.92
C GLU A 181 5.04 -5.67 -20.98
N ARG A 182 5.55 -6.20 -19.87
CA ARG A 182 5.95 -7.60 -19.76
C ARG A 182 4.77 -8.57 -20.01
N ASN A 183 3.59 -8.28 -19.47
CA ASN A 183 2.42 -9.13 -19.63
C ASN A 183 1.90 -9.11 -21.07
N ILE A 184 1.91 -7.93 -21.72
CA ILE A 184 1.53 -7.79 -23.12
C ILE A 184 2.51 -8.53 -24.02
N ALA A 185 3.81 -8.37 -23.81
CA ALA A 185 4.84 -9.10 -24.55
C ALA A 185 4.69 -10.63 -24.41
N ALA A 186 4.24 -11.11 -23.24
CA ALA A 186 3.97 -12.53 -23.03
C ALA A 186 2.75 -13.07 -23.81
N LEU A 187 1.83 -12.19 -24.24
CA LEU A 187 0.64 -12.55 -25.04
C LEU A 187 0.87 -12.43 -26.55
N TRP A 188 1.56 -11.37 -26.97
CA TRP A 188 1.70 -11.02 -28.39
C TRP A 188 3.14 -10.98 -28.90
N GLY A 189 4.13 -11.22 -28.04
CA GLY A 189 5.54 -11.04 -28.34
C GLY A 189 6.02 -9.61 -28.05
N PRO A 190 7.35 -9.39 -28.12
CA PRO A 190 7.92 -8.05 -27.95
C PRO A 190 7.42 -7.13 -29.07
N ALA A 191 7.17 -5.88 -28.71
CA ALA A 191 6.80 -4.83 -29.64
C ALA A 191 7.97 -4.43 -30.57
#